data_b96c57620706ba5e33d317bafb8034a8
#
_entry.id   b96c57620706ba5e33d317bafb8034a8
#
_cell.length_a   1.000
_cell.length_b   1.000
_cell.length_c   1.000
_cell.angle_alpha   90.00
_cell.angle_beta   90.00
_cell.angle_gamma   90.00
#
_symmetry.space_group_name_H-M   'P 1'
#
loop_
_entity.id
_entity.type
_entity.pdbx_description
1 polymer ?
#
loop_
_entity_poly.entity_id
_entity_poly.type
_entity_poly.pdbx_seq_one_letter_code
_entity_poly.pdbx_strand_id
1 'polypeptide(L)'
;MLDKILLMTFVVVVIFGIHFIANLFFRRIILGKVSKRKETIFLLIINLIKYGGLLVGLFIILAILGVDTASVLAGAGLLGILLGFGLQKLMQDMINGFFIIFENQYVVGEFVSINNNVGKVLELGLKTTKILTYNGEVHYFANGDINSVINYSRNNSLSIVDIPILHKYFVDEVVTIIENVIKKFSHHNLITEPKILGVQEINEIFYCIRIVCETKSFEHFEITRLLKTEIVKKLNTEGIEYLNLVFIKK
;
A
#
# COMPACT_ATOMS: atom_id res chain seq x y z
N MET A 1 40.83 -23.79 -37.83
CA MET A 1 40.10 -22.70 -38.52
C MET A 1 38.64 -23.09 -38.75
N LEU A 2 38.42 -24.30 -39.30
CA LEU A 2 37.07 -24.83 -39.59
C LEU A 2 36.21 -24.90 -38.29
N ASP A 3 36.78 -25.36 -37.20
CA ASP A 3 36.09 -25.51 -35.88
C ASP A 3 35.60 -24.16 -35.33
N LYS A 4 36.39 -23.08 -35.50
CA LYS A 4 35.98 -21.73 -35.08
C LYS A 4 34.82 -21.21 -35.90
N ILE A 5 34.84 -21.45 -37.22
CA ILE A 5 33.75 -21.06 -38.11
C ILE A 5 32.48 -21.83 -37.80
N LEU A 6 32.58 -23.13 -37.56
CA LEU A 6 31.45 -23.96 -37.15
C LEU A 6 30.82 -23.48 -35.83
N LEU A 7 31.68 -23.14 -34.84
CA LEU A 7 31.21 -22.65 -33.53
C LEU A 7 30.51 -21.28 -33.65
N MET A 8 31.08 -20.34 -34.43
CA MET A 8 30.45 -19.04 -34.70
C MET A 8 29.10 -19.20 -35.39
N THR A 9 29.03 -20.06 -36.40
CA THR A 9 27.77 -20.34 -37.11
C THR A 9 26.71 -20.94 -36.15
N PHE A 10 27.15 -21.86 -35.30
CA PHE A 10 26.28 -22.43 -34.28
C PHE A 10 25.71 -21.37 -33.32
N VAL A 11 26.55 -20.46 -32.81
CA VAL A 11 26.13 -19.35 -31.93
C VAL A 11 25.07 -18.47 -32.61
N VAL A 12 25.32 -18.10 -33.86
CA VAL A 12 24.38 -17.30 -34.65
C VAL A 12 23.05 -18.02 -34.84
N VAL A 13 23.07 -19.31 -35.18
CA VAL A 13 21.87 -20.13 -35.37
C VAL A 13 21.07 -20.24 -34.06
N VAL A 14 21.75 -20.42 -32.93
CA VAL A 14 21.10 -20.49 -31.59
C VAL A 14 20.42 -19.17 -31.27
N ILE A 15 21.08 -18.02 -31.46
CA ILE A 15 20.50 -16.70 -31.20
C ILE A 15 19.27 -16.45 -32.06
N PHE A 16 19.38 -16.70 -33.35
CA PHE A 16 18.25 -16.60 -34.28
C PHE A 16 17.12 -17.57 -33.94
N GLY A 17 17.46 -18.79 -33.52
CA GLY A 17 16.49 -19.81 -33.05
C GLY A 17 15.71 -19.36 -31.83
N ILE A 18 16.40 -18.84 -30.83
CA ILE A 18 15.75 -18.28 -29.62
C ILE A 18 14.82 -17.14 -29.98
N HIS A 19 15.30 -16.20 -30.84
CA HIS A 19 14.47 -15.09 -31.28
C HIS A 19 13.27 -15.55 -32.11
N PHE A 20 13.43 -16.54 -32.96
CA PHE A 20 12.34 -17.11 -33.77
C PHE A 20 11.29 -17.78 -32.86
N ILE A 21 11.72 -18.61 -31.89
CA ILE A 21 10.85 -19.27 -30.95
C ILE A 21 10.09 -18.23 -30.11
N ALA A 22 10.79 -17.20 -29.60
CA ALA A 22 10.17 -16.11 -28.86
C ALA A 22 9.10 -15.41 -29.70
N ASN A 23 9.40 -15.07 -30.96
CA ASN A 23 8.44 -14.45 -31.88
C ASN A 23 7.22 -15.34 -32.14
N LEU A 24 7.45 -16.64 -32.33
CA LEU A 24 6.37 -17.60 -32.58
C LEU A 24 5.43 -17.74 -31.36
N PHE A 25 6.01 -17.80 -30.17
CA PHE A 25 5.29 -17.87 -28.91
C PHE A 25 4.45 -16.63 -28.66
N PHE A 26 5.06 -15.45 -28.82
CA PHE A 26 4.37 -14.17 -28.62
C PHE A 26 3.31 -13.89 -29.69
N ARG A 27 3.54 -14.26 -30.95
CA ARG A 27 2.51 -14.16 -32.00
C ARG A 27 1.27 -15.01 -31.67
N ARG A 28 1.43 -16.20 -31.11
CA ARG A 28 0.29 -17.04 -30.67
C ARG A 28 -0.51 -16.37 -29.56
N ILE A 29 0.14 -15.67 -28.62
CA ILE A 29 -0.51 -14.94 -27.54
C ILE A 29 -1.25 -13.71 -28.07
N ILE A 30 -0.65 -12.97 -29.02
CA ILE A 30 -1.20 -11.74 -29.60
C ILE A 30 -2.44 -12.04 -30.47
N LEU A 31 -2.48 -13.15 -31.19
CA LEU A 31 -3.62 -13.55 -32.04
C LEU A 31 -4.91 -13.81 -31.24
N GLY A 32 -4.85 -13.92 -29.91
CA GLY A 32 -5.98 -14.03 -28.99
C GLY A 32 -6.49 -12.71 -28.45
N LYS A 33 -6.96 -11.76 -29.29
CA LYS A 33 -7.65 -10.49 -28.89
C LYS A 33 -6.99 -9.74 -27.72
N VAL A 34 -5.74 -9.36 -27.85
CA VAL A 34 -4.99 -8.57 -26.86
C VAL A 34 -5.18 -7.07 -27.14
N SER A 35 -5.35 -6.26 -26.08
CA SER A 35 -5.43 -4.79 -26.25
C SER A 35 -4.13 -4.23 -26.85
N LYS A 36 -4.23 -3.14 -27.64
CA LYS A 36 -3.08 -2.46 -28.27
C LYS A 36 -1.94 -2.15 -27.28
N ARG A 37 -2.28 -1.84 -26.02
CA ARG A 37 -1.30 -1.61 -24.94
C ARG A 37 -0.48 -2.86 -24.62
N LYS A 38 -1.12 -4.02 -24.54
CA LYS A 38 -0.42 -5.30 -24.28
C LYS A 38 0.45 -5.70 -25.46
N GLU A 39 -0.02 -5.47 -26.71
CA GLU A 39 0.76 -5.71 -27.92
C GLU A 39 2.07 -4.91 -27.92
N THR A 40 2.02 -3.62 -27.60
CA THR A 40 3.22 -2.77 -27.48
C THR A 40 4.20 -3.30 -26.42
N ILE A 41 3.72 -3.73 -25.27
CA ILE A 41 4.57 -4.31 -24.21
C ILE A 41 5.25 -5.59 -24.69
N PHE A 42 4.53 -6.47 -25.37
CA PHE A 42 5.11 -7.69 -25.92
C PHE A 42 6.19 -7.41 -26.98
N LEU A 43 5.96 -6.44 -27.87
CA LEU A 43 6.96 -6.02 -28.85
C LEU A 43 8.23 -5.46 -28.18
N LEU A 44 8.08 -4.68 -27.10
CA LEU A 44 9.23 -4.19 -26.33
C LEU A 44 10.03 -5.34 -25.70
N ILE A 45 9.36 -6.34 -25.13
CA ILE A 45 10.02 -7.53 -24.53
C ILE A 45 10.78 -8.32 -25.60
N ILE A 46 10.16 -8.57 -26.76
CA ILE A 46 10.80 -9.28 -27.88
C ILE A 46 12.05 -8.53 -28.36
N ASN A 47 11.95 -7.22 -28.50
CA ASN A 47 13.09 -6.39 -28.91
C ASN A 47 14.21 -6.40 -27.87
N LEU A 48 13.87 -6.40 -26.57
CA LEU A 48 14.86 -6.51 -25.50
C LEU A 48 15.59 -7.86 -25.55
N ILE A 49 14.88 -8.96 -25.74
CA ILE A 49 15.45 -10.31 -25.92
C ILE A 49 16.35 -10.34 -27.15
N LYS A 50 15.91 -9.75 -28.27
CA LYS A 50 16.68 -9.68 -29.53
C LYS A 50 18.00 -8.95 -29.34
N TYR A 51 17.95 -7.71 -28.84
CA TYR A 51 19.17 -6.89 -28.69
C TYR A 51 20.08 -7.44 -27.59
N GLY A 52 19.53 -7.96 -26.49
CA GLY A 52 20.31 -8.65 -25.45
C GLY A 52 21.01 -9.91 -26.01
N GLY A 53 20.29 -10.73 -26.76
CA GLY A 53 20.86 -11.91 -27.42
C GLY A 53 21.94 -11.58 -28.41
N LEU A 54 21.75 -10.52 -29.22
CA LEU A 54 22.79 -10.03 -30.17
C LEU A 54 24.05 -9.56 -29.45
N LEU A 55 23.89 -8.85 -28.32
CA LEU A 55 25.01 -8.39 -27.49
C LEU A 55 25.82 -9.57 -26.96
N VAL A 56 25.13 -10.55 -26.36
CA VAL A 56 25.77 -11.78 -25.79
C VAL A 56 26.45 -12.56 -26.92
N GLY A 57 25.81 -12.71 -28.09
CA GLY A 57 26.39 -13.38 -29.24
C GLY A 57 27.64 -12.68 -29.76
N LEU A 58 27.66 -11.35 -29.79
CA LEU A 58 28.85 -10.58 -30.16
C LEU A 58 30.03 -10.92 -29.23
N PHE A 59 29.82 -10.94 -27.92
CA PHE A 59 30.87 -11.29 -26.94
C PHE A 59 31.39 -12.71 -27.17
N ILE A 60 30.51 -13.68 -27.41
CA ILE A 60 30.91 -15.07 -27.68
C ILE A 60 31.75 -15.16 -28.94
N ILE A 61 31.33 -14.47 -30.00
CA ILE A 61 32.09 -14.45 -31.28
C ILE A 61 33.46 -13.81 -31.07
N LEU A 62 33.58 -12.70 -30.37
CA LEU A 62 34.85 -12.07 -30.06
C LEU A 62 35.78 -13.01 -29.27
N ALA A 63 35.26 -13.74 -28.32
CA ALA A 63 36.02 -14.73 -27.53
C ALA A 63 36.55 -15.89 -28.44
N ILE A 64 35.71 -16.39 -29.38
CA ILE A 64 36.14 -17.43 -30.35
C ILE A 64 37.26 -16.92 -31.27
N LEU A 65 37.21 -15.65 -31.64
CA LEU A 65 38.26 -15.01 -32.45
C LEU A 65 39.58 -14.81 -31.70
N GLY A 66 39.55 -14.96 -30.36
CA GLY A 66 40.73 -14.77 -29.50
C GLY A 66 40.99 -13.32 -29.12
N VAL A 67 39.97 -12.46 -29.28
CA VAL A 67 40.03 -11.08 -28.78
C VAL A 67 39.95 -11.12 -27.23
N ASP A 68 40.77 -10.33 -26.57
CA ASP A 68 40.67 -10.16 -25.12
C ASP A 68 39.34 -9.49 -24.76
N THR A 69 38.37 -10.33 -24.36
CA THR A 69 37.04 -9.88 -23.97
C THR A 69 36.98 -9.36 -22.54
N ALA A 70 38.03 -9.56 -21.73
CA ALA A 70 38.05 -9.18 -20.33
C ALA A 70 37.89 -7.66 -20.16
N SER A 71 38.60 -6.86 -20.92
CA SER A 71 38.52 -5.38 -20.90
C SER A 71 37.15 -4.88 -21.32
N VAL A 72 36.55 -5.51 -22.34
CA VAL A 72 35.21 -5.15 -22.85
C VAL A 72 34.11 -5.52 -21.83
N LEU A 73 34.24 -6.71 -21.23
CA LEU A 73 33.35 -7.17 -20.15
C LEU A 73 33.45 -6.28 -18.91
N ALA A 74 34.66 -5.81 -18.55
CA ALA A 74 34.83 -4.86 -17.46
C ALA A 74 34.08 -3.54 -17.72
N GLY A 75 34.20 -3.00 -18.95
CA GLY A 75 33.46 -1.80 -19.36
C GLY A 75 31.93 -2.02 -19.37
N ALA A 76 31.48 -3.15 -19.92
CA ALA A 76 30.07 -3.52 -19.91
C ALA A 76 29.54 -3.74 -18.48
N GLY A 77 30.37 -4.29 -17.58
CA GLY A 77 30.03 -4.44 -16.16
C GLY A 77 29.78 -3.09 -15.45
N LEU A 78 30.66 -2.10 -15.72
CA LEU A 78 30.46 -0.76 -15.20
C LEU A 78 29.17 -0.12 -15.70
N LEU A 79 28.86 -0.26 -16.98
CA LEU A 79 27.57 0.19 -17.55
C LEU A 79 26.40 -0.55 -16.91
N GLY A 80 26.54 -1.85 -16.64
CA GLY A 80 25.53 -2.65 -15.93
C GLY A 80 25.24 -2.15 -14.52
N ILE A 81 26.26 -1.75 -13.78
CA ILE A 81 26.12 -1.14 -12.45
C ILE A 81 25.37 0.20 -12.54
N LEU A 82 25.72 1.06 -13.48
CA LEU A 82 25.04 2.34 -13.68
C LEU A 82 23.56 2.16 -14.06
N LEU A 83 23.25 1.21 -14.94
CA LEU A 83 21.87 0.84 -15.27
C LEU A 83 21.13 0.25 -14.07
N GLY A 84 21.81 -0.56 -13.25
CA GLY A 84 21.26 -1.12 -12.02
C GLY A 84 20.83 -0.03 -11.04
N PHE A 85 21.65 1.00 -10.83
CA PHE A 85 21.28 2.15 -10.01
C PHE A 85 20.08 2.91 -10.61
N GLY A 86 20.01 3.07 -11.94
CA GLY A 86 18.86 3.67 -12.60
C GLY A 86 17.55 2.89 -12.44
N LEU A 87 17.63 1.57 -12.29
CA LEU A 87 16.48 0.67 -12.13
C LEU A 87 16.17 0.31 -10.65
N GLN A 88 17.01 0.74 -9.71
CA GLN A 88 16.91 0.36 -8.29
C GLN A 88 15.52 0.60 -7.72
N LYS A 89 14.94 1.79 -7.95
CA LYS A 89 13.61 2.15 -7.45
C LYS A 89 12.52 1.26 -8.02
N LEU A 90 12.61 0.94 -9.31
CA LEU A 90 11.65 0.04 -9.97
C LEU A 90 11.69 -1.36 -9.33
N MET A 91 12.88 -1.89 -9.11
CA MET A 91 13.05 -3.19 -8.46
C MET A 91 12.53 -3.20 -7.03
N GLN A 92 12.78 -2.12 -6.26
CA GLN A 92 12.25 -1.96 -4.90
C GLN A 92 10.72 -1.97 -4.90
N ASP A 93 10.09 -1.20 -5.81
CA ASP A 93 8.62 -1.17 -5.94
C ASP A 93 8.05 -2.56 -6.22
N MET A 94 8.69 -3.32 -7.12
CA MET A 94 8.22 -4.66 -7.49
C MET A 94 8.41 -5.68 -6.37
N ILE A 95 9.54 -5.65 -5.67
CA ILE A 95 9.82 -6.55 -4.55
C ILE A 95 8.84 -6.28 -3.41
N ASN A 96 8.63 -5.01 -3.05
CA ASN A 96 7.67 -4.66 -2.00
C ASN A 96 6.24 -5.04 -2.41
N GLY A 97 5.83 -4.81 -3.67
CA GLY A 97 4.53 -5.25 -4.16
C GLY A 97 4.35 -6.77 -4.11
N PHE A 98 5.39 -7.53 -4.43
CA PHE A 98 5.38 -8.98 -4.27
C PHE A 98 5.16 -9.39 -2.82
N PHE A 99 5.89 -8.81 -1.85
CA PHE A 99 5.72 -9.12 -0.44
C PHE A 99 4.37 -8.70 0.12
N ILE A 100 3.83 -7.54 -0.28
CA ILE A 100 2.48 -7.12 0.10
C ILE A 100 1.45 -8.19 -0.29
N ILE A 101 1.56 -8.73 -1.50
CA ILE A 101 0.66 -9.78 -2.01
C ILE A 101 0.93 -11.12 -1.31
N PHE A 102 2.20 -11.51 -1.21
CA PHE A 102 2.61 -12.80 -0.67
C PHE A 102 2.27 -12.95 0.83
N GLU A 103 2.52 -11.90 1.61
CA GLU A 103 2.18 -11.84 3.03
C GLU A 103 0.71 -11.52 3.27
N ASN A 104 -0.05 -11.24 2.20
CA ASN A 104 -1.45 -10.90 2.28
C ASN A 104 -1.69 -9.73 3.25
N GLN A 105 -0.87 -8.65 3.17
CA GLN A 105 -0.98 -7.52 4.09
C GLN A 105 -2.33 -6.80 3.95
N TYR A 106 -2.83 -6.66 2.72
CA TYR A 106 -4.16 -6.19 2.37
C TYR A 106 -4.58 -6.68 0.98
N VAL A 107 -5.86 -6.65 0.68
CA VAL A 107 -6.42 -7.03 -0.62
C VAL A 107 -7.35 -5.95 -1.19
N VAL A 108 -7.67 -6.08 -2.47
CA VAL A 108 -8.63 -5.17 -3.13
C VAL A 108 -9.98 -5.23 -2.43
N GLY A 109 -10.52 -4.07 -2.11
CA GLY A 109 -11.79 -3.91 -1.40
C GLY A 109 -11.66 -3.64 0.10
N GLU A 110 -10.51 -3.93 0.72
CA GLU A 110 -10.26 -3.62 2.14
C GLU A 110 -10.00 -2.11 2.36
N PHE A 111 -10.36 -1.63 3.55
CA PHE A 111 -10.02 -0.29 4.01
C PHE A 111 -8.69 -0.30 4.75
N VAL A 112 -7.78 0.55 4.30
CA VAL A 112 -6.42 0.64 4.84
C VAL A 112 -6.02 2.10 5.04
N SER A 113 -5.04 2.32 5.92
CA SER A 113 -4.28 3.57 5.95
C SER A 113 -2.88 3.30 5.43
N ILE A 114 -2.50 3.95 4.34
CA ILE A 114 -1.16 3.91 3.75
C ILE A 114 -0.55 5.29 3.88
N ASN A 115 0.58 5.41 4.60
CA ASN A 115 1.26 6.69 4.81
C ASN A 115 0.28 7.80 5.27
N ASN A 116 -0.59 7.51 6.25
CA ASN A 116 -1.63 8.38 6.80
C ASN A 116 -2.81 8.70 5.87
N ASN A 117 -2.88 8.12 4.68
CA ASN A 117 -4.04 8.26 3.81
C ASN A 117 -4.98 7.07 3.99
N VAL A 118 -6.19 7.34 4.47
CA VAL A 118 -7.21 6.31 4.70
C VAL A 118 -8.11 6.17 3.48
N GLY A 119 -8.27 4.93 3.00
CA GLY A 119 -9.13 4.67 1.84
C GLY A 119 -9.34 3.19 1.56
N LYS A 120 -10.22 2.92 0.60
CA LYS A 120 -10.50 1.58 0.10
C LYS A 120 -9.51 1.20 -0.99
N VAL A 121 -8.90 0.03 -0.90
CA VAL A 121 -7.99 -0.48 -1.94
C VAL A 121 -8.79 -0.75 -3.21
N LEU A 122 -8.47 -0.03 -4.29
CA LEU A 122 -9.08 -0.21 -5.61
C LEU A 122 -8.31 -1.21 -6.47
N GLU A 123 -6.98 -1.15 -6.39
CA GLU A 123 -6.10 -1.96 -7.21
C GLU A 123 -4.80 -2.22 -6.46
N LEU A 124 -4.36 -3.47 -6.51
CA LEU A 124 -3.08 -3.91 -5.98
C LEU A 124 -2.28 -4.52 -7.13
N GLY A 125 -1.29 -3.77 -7.60
CA GLY A 125 -0.38 -4.18 -8.66
C GLY A 125 1.01 -4.50 -8.11
N LEU A 126 1.87 -5.08 -8.96
CA LEU A 126 3.25 -5.41 -8.57
C LEU A 126 4.08 -4.16 -8.24
N LYS A 127 3.84 -3.04 -8.95
CA LYS A 127 4.58 -1.79 -8.77
C LYS A 127 3.84 -0.78 -7.91
N THR A 128 2.51 -0.74 -7.99
CA THR A 128 1.70 0.34 -7.40
C THR A 128 0.45 -0.21 -6.73
N THR A 129 0.06 0.43 -5.64
CA THR A 129 -1.23 0.29 -4.97
C THR A 129 -2.07 1.55 -5.18
N LYS A 130 -3.37 1.39 -5.44
CA LYS A 130 -4.32 2.50 -5.56
C LYS A 130 -5.37 2.40 -4.47
N ILE A 131 -5.62 3.52 -3.79
CA ILE A 131 -6.71 3.62 -2.81
C ILE A 131 -7.67 4.75 -3.20
N LEU A 132 -8.94 4.58 -2.87
CA LEU A 132 -9.99 5.59 -2.96
C LEU A 132 -10.24 6.15 -1.56
N THR A 133 -9.96 7.43 -1.36
CA THR A 133 -10.23 8.12 -0.10
C THR A 133 -11.70 8.49 0.05
N TYR A 134 -12.12 8.90 1.25
CA TYR A 134 -13.49 9.36 1.50
C TYR A 134 -13.90 10.59 0.68
N ASN A 135 -12.93 11.42 0.30
CA ASN A 135 -13.20 12.62 -0.52
C ASN A 135 -13.37 12.28 -2.01
N GLY A 136 -13.30 10.99 -2.39
CA GLY A 136 -13.40 10.54 -3.77
C GLY A 136 -12.09 10.66 -4.57
N GLU A 137 -10.98 10.98 -3.92
CA GLU A 137 -9.66 11.06 -4.54
C GLU A 137 -9.05 9.68 -4.69
N VAL A 138 -8.39 9.43 -5.82
CA VAL A 138 -7.63 8.19 -6.02
C VAL A 138 -6.15 8.47 -5.82
N HIS A 139 -5.58 7.91 -4.75
CA HIS A 139 -4.15 7.99 -4.47
C HIS A 139 -3.42 6.80 -5.08
N TYR A 140 -2.28 7.10 -5.71
CA TYR A 140 -1.37 6.13 -6.33
C TYR A 140 -0.09 6.07 -5.50
N PHE A 141 0.17 4.94 -4.87
CA PHE A 141 1.40 4.71 -4.12
C PHE A 141 2.32 3.78 -4.91
N ALA A 142 3.57 4.17 -5.10
CA ALA A 142 4.59 3.20 -5.47
C ALA A 142 4.79 2.25 -4.28
N ASN A 143 4.77 0.94 -4.50
CA ASN A 143 4.85 -0.01 -3.40
C ASN A 143 6.13 0.12 -2.57
N GLY A 144 7.23 0.59 -3.20
CA GLY A 144 8.49 0.88 -2.52
C GLY A 144 8.46 2.08 -1.57
N ASP A 145 7.43 2.93 -1.66
CA ASP A 145 7.24 4.10 -0.79
C ASP A 145 6.25 3.83 0.36
N ILE A 146 5.70 2.63 0.43
CA ILE A 146 4.80 2.21 1.50
C ILE A 146 5.65 1.79 2.70
N ASN A 147 5.71 2.65 3.72
CA ASN A 147 6.50 2.40 4.93
C ASN A 147 5.70 1.68 6.01
N SER A 148 4.41 1.97 6.10
CA SER A 148 3.52 1.34 7.07
C SER A 148 2.11 1.25 6.53
N VAL A 149 1.40 0.19 6.93
CA VAL A 149 0.00 -0.02 6.59
C VAL A 149 -0.77 -0.37 7.85
N ILE A 150 -1.92 0.27 8.03
CA ILE A 150 -2.92 -0.12 9.02
C ILE A 150 -4.10 -0.71 8.25
N ASN A 151 -4.45 -1.95 8.52
CA ASN A 151 -5.61 -2.61 7.91
C ASN A 151 -6.79 -2.55 8.89
N TYR A 152 -7.85 -1.85 8.50
CA TYR A 152 -9.06 -1.68 9.32
C TYR A 152 -10.15 -2.73 9.04
N SER A 153 -9.98 -3.57 8.01
CA SER A 153 -11.05 -4.47 7.57
C SER A 153 -11.00 -5.86 8.20
N ARG A 154 -9.87 -6.25 8.81
CA ARG A 154 -9.66 -7.64 9.25
C ARG A 154 -10.16 -7.95 10.64
N ASN A 155 -10.13 -6.97 11.52
CA ASN A 155 -10.53 -7.13 12.90
C ASN A 155 -11.63 -6.14 13.24
N ASN A 156 -12.37 -6.45 14.30
CA ASN A 156 -13.26 -5.48 14.94
C ASN A 156 -12.45 -4.24 15.32
N SER A 157 -13.11 -3.11 15.29
CA SER A 157 -12.48 -1.84 15.64
C SER A 157 -12.95 -1.36 16.99
N LEU A 158 -12.09 -0.64 17.71
CA LEU A 158 -12.46 0.00 18.96
C LEU A 158 -12.80 1.47 18.71
N SER A 159 -14.03 1.86 19.01
CA SER A 159 -14.43 3.26 19.07
C SER A 159 -13.97 3.83 20.40
N ILE A 160 -13.20 4.90 20.38
CA ILE A 160 -12.71 5.62 21.55
C ILE A 160 -13.24 7.05 21.49
N VAL A 161 -13.98 7.42 22.55
CA VAL A 161 -14.52 8.78 22.71
C VAL A 161 -13.93 9.39 23.95
N ASP A 162 -13.16 10.44 23.77
CA ASP A 162 -12.57 11.23 24.83
C ASP A 162 -13.33 12.55 24.97
N ILE A 163 -13.87 12.81 26.16
CA ILE A 163 -14.66 14.02 26.50
C ILE A 163 -13.90 14.83 27.54
N PRO A 164 -13.32 15.97 27.16
CA PRO A 164 -12.63 16.87 28.10
C PRO A 164 -13.62 17.75 28.84
N ILE A 165 -13.65 17.64 30.16
CA ILE A 165 -14.57 18.34 31.08
C ILE A 165 -13.79 19.30 31.97
N LEU A 166 -14.28 20.52 32.16
CA LEU A 166 -13.67 21.50 33.05
C LEU A 166 -13.72 21.06 34.51
N HIS A 167 -12.68 21.35 35.30
CA HIS A 167 -12.55 20.96 36.71
C HIS A 167 -13.64 21.51 37.63
N LYS A 168 -14.44 22.47 37.20
CA LYS A 168 -15.56 23.00 37.99
C LYS A 168 -16.71 22.00 38.19
N TYR A 169 -16.73 20.91 37.42
CA TYR A 169 -17.75 19.84 37.56
C TYR A 169 -17.13 18.60 38.21
N PHE A 170 -17.90 17.97 39.09
CA PHE A 170 -17.46 16.73 39.75
C PHE A 170 -17.51 15.54 38.81
N VAL A 171 -16.50 14.67 38.87
CA VAL A 171 -16.38 13.49 38.00
C VAL A 171 -17.61 12.59 38.09
N ASP A 172 -18.10 12.31 39.31
CA ASP A 172 -19.24 11.40 39.56
C ASP A 172 -20.54 11.91 38.93
N GLU A 173 -20.77 13.22 38.98
CA GLU A 173 -21.92 13.88 38.32
C GLU A 173 -21.87 13.67 36.81
N VAL A 174 -20.74 13.96 36.20
CA VAL A 174 -20.55 13.83 34.75
C VAL A 174 -20.63 12.38 34.30
N VAL A 175 -20.03 11.45 35.05
CA VAL A 175 -20.11 10.00 34.80
C VAL A 175 -21.55 9.53 34.82
N THR A 176 -22.36 9.96 35.80
CA THR A 176 -23.78 9.58 35.89
C THR A 176 -24.57 10.05 34.65
N ILE A 177 -24.30 11.27 34.17
CA ILE A 177 -24.95 11.81 32.97
C ILE A 177 -24.55 11.00 31.74
N ILE A 178 -23.25 10.71 31.58
CA ILE A 178 -22.74 9.92 30.44
C ILE A 178 -23.30 8.50 30.47
N GLU A 179 -23.38 7.85 31.67
CA GLU A 179 -23.99 6.53 31.79
C GLU A 179 -25.44 6.49 31.31
N ASN A 180 -26.23 7.52 31.60
CA ASN A 180 -27.61 7.60 31.12
C ASN A 180 -27.70 7.72 29.58
N VAL A 181 -26.69 8.28 28.94
CA VAL A 181 -26.60 8.36 27.48
C VAL A 181 -26.21 7.02 26.91
N ILE A 182 -25.11 6.42 27.42
CA ILE A 182 -24.57 5.17 26.86
C ILE A 182 -25.52 3.99 27.03
N LYS A 183 -26.29 3.91 28.12
CA LYS A 183 -27.34 2.88 28.36
C LYS A 183 -28.46 2.94 27.28
N LYS A 184 -28.72 4.10 26.68
CA LYS A 184 -29.72 4.29 25.65
C LYS A 184 -29.16 4.25 24.24
N PHE A 185 -27.83 4.29 24.11
CA PHE A 185 -27.18 4.30 22.81
C PHE A 185 -27.15 2.90 22.22
N SER A 186 -27.77 2.73 21.06
CA SER A 186 -27.75 1.48 20.33
C SER A 186 -27.49 1.75 18.83
N HIS A 187 -26.71 0.90 18.22
CA HIS A 187 -26.42 0.97 16.78
C HIS A 187 -26.13 -0.44 16.25
N HIS A 188 -26.55 -0.73 15.01
CA HIS A 188 -26.43 -2.07 14.42
C HIS A 188 -24.99 -2.53 14.14
N ASN A 189 -24.03 -1.59 14.16
CA ASN A 189 -22.60 -1.87 14.02
C ASN A 189 -21.84 -1.97 15.35
N LEU A 190 -22.53 -1.85 16.50
CA LEU A 190 -21.96 -2.15 17.80
C LEU A 190 -21.83 -3.66 18.01
N ILE A 191 -20.71 -4.06 18.61
CA ILE A 191 -20.46 -5.44 19.06
C ILE A 191 -20.61 -5.50 20.59
N THR A 192 -20.07 -4.49 21.28
CA THR A 192 -20.23 -4.34 22.73
C THR A 192 -20.91 -3.01 23.07
N GLU A 193 -21.69 -2.99 24.14
CA GLU A 193 -22.25 -1.74 24.64
C GLU A 193 -21.13 -0.77 25.05
N PRO A 194 -21.32 0.55 24.86
CA PRO A 194 -20.36 1.54 25.31
C PRO A 194 -20.17 1.48 26.81
N LYS A 195 -18.91 1.57 27.27
CA LYS A 195 -18.56 1.59 28.68
C LYS A 195 -17.59 2.71 29.00
N ILE A 196 -17.71 3.31 30.17
CA ILE A 196 -16.79 4.30 30.69
C ILE A 196 -15.57 3.56 31.25
N LEU A 197 -14.36 3.93 30.79
CA LEU A 197 -13.09 3.43 31.36
C LEU A 197 -12.62 4.28 32.54
N GLY A 198 -13.15 5.49 32.70
CA GLY A 198 -12.76 6.42 33.75
C GLY A 198 -12.00 7.62 33.18
N VAL A 199 -11.29 8.32 34.06
CA VAL A 199 -10.49 9.48 33.72
C VAL A 199 -9.17 9.03 33.09
N GLN A 200 -8.93 9.45 31.84
CA GLN A 200 -7.74 9.09 31.07
C GLN A 200 -6.60 10.10 31.23
N GLU A 201 -6.94 11.37 31.33
CA GLU A 201 -5.99 12.49 31.41
C GLU A 201 -6.52 13.55 32.37
N ILE A 202 -5.63 14.14 33.16
CA ILE A 202 -5.92 15.25 34.03
C ILE A 202 -4.83 16.30 33.82
N ASN A 203 -5.22 17.54 33.63
CA ASN A 203 -4.29 18.68 33.60
C ASN A 203 -4.87 19.85 34.45
N GLU A 204 -4.27 21.04 34.41
CA GLU A 204 -4.67 22.19 35.22
C GLU A 204 -6.06 22.76 34.88
N ILE A 205 -6.62 22.46 33.70
CA ILE A 205 -7.83 23.08 33.16
C ILE A 205 -9.00 22.09 33.13
N PHE A 206 -8.73 20.83 32.71
CA PHE A 206 -9.75 19.82 32.48
C PHE A 206 -9.28 18.42 32.90
N TYR A 207 -10.24 17.53 33.04
CA TYR A 207 -10.02 16.09 33.04
C TYR A 207 -10.76 15.47 31.85
N CYS A 208 -10.24 14.37 31.34
CA CYS A 208 -10.78 13.71 30.15
C CYS A 208 -11.38 12.35 30.53
N ILE A 209 -12.69 12.18 30.29
CA ILE A 209 -13.37 10.89 30.48
C ILE A 209 -13.31 10.10 29.18
N ARG A 210 -12.82 8.85 29.24
CA ARG A 210 -12.76 7.93 28.12
C ARG A 210 -13.91 6.95 28.14
N ILE A 211 -14.61 6.87 27.02
CA ILE A 211 -15.66 5.90 26.73
C ILE A 211 -15.20 5.04 25.56
N VAL A 212 -15.42 3.73 25.64
CA VAL A 212 -15.06 2.80 24.58
C VAL A 212 -16.19 1.84 24.26
N CYS A 213 -16.27 1.41 23.01
CA CYS A 213 -17.08 0.29 22.58
C CYS A 213 -16.45 -0.41 21.38
N GLU A 214 -16.66 -1.71 21.28
CA GLU A 214 -16.23 -2.48 20.14
C GLU A 214 -17.26 -2.39 19.02
N THR A 215 -16.78 -2.22 17.80
CA THR A 215 -17.60 -2.05 16.61
C THR A 215 -17.18 -3.03 15.53
N LYS A 216 -18.03 -3.26 14.54
CA LYS A 216 -17.61 -3.94 13.32
C LYS A 216 -16.42 -3.23 12.67
N SER A 217 -15.67 -3.98 11.86
CA SER A 217 -14.50 -3.49 11.15
C SER A 217 -14.79 -2.17 10.45
N PHE A 218 -13.90 -1.17 10.65
CA PHE A 218 -13.95 0.15 10.04
C PHE A 218 -15.10 1.08 10.47
N GLU A 219 -16.09 0.61 11.24
CA GLU A 219 -17.26 1.40 11.66
C GLU A 219 -16.99 2.32 12.86
N HIS A 220 -15.82 2.18 13.50
CA HIS A 220 -15.46 2.96 14.68
C HIS A 220 -15.45 4.47 14.43
N PHE A 221 -15.11 4.93 13.23
CA PHE A 221 -15.14 6.35 12.89
C PHE A 221 -16.55 6.95 12.95
N GLU A 222 -17.54 6.22 12.45
CA GLU A 222 -18.94 6.65 12.49
C GLU A 222 -19.48 6.60 13.91
N ILE A 223 -19.31 5.48 14.59
CA ILE A 223 -19.79 5.28 15.97
C ILE A 223 -19.16 6.31 16.90
N THR A 224 -17.86 6.58 16.79
CA THR A 224 -17.18 7.63 17.57
C THR A 224 -17.87 8.99 17.41
N ARG A 225 -18.19 9.40 16.18
CA ARG A 225 -18.88 10.67 15.92
C ARG A 225 -20.29 10.69 16.49
N LEU A 226 -21.06 9.63 16.28
CA LEU A 226 -22.45 9.53 16.77
C LEU A 226 -22.48 9.55 18.30
N LEU A 227 -21.70 8.68 18.95
CA LEU A 227 -21.65 8.59 20.42
C LEU A 227 -21.19 9.91 21.03
N LYS A 228 -20.13 10.52 20.48
CA LYS A 228 -19.66 11.84 20.93
C LYS A 228 -20.74 12.91 20.80
N THR A 229 -21.47 12.90 19.69
CA THR A 229 -22.55 13.87 19.46
C THR A 229 -23.69 13.72 20.47
N GLU A 230 -24.13 12.50 20.79
CA GLU A 230 -25.18 12.27 21.78
C GLU A 230 -24.76 12.64 23.19
N ILE A 231 -23.51 12.32 23.56
CA ILE A 231 -22.94 12.73 24.87
C ILE A 231 -22.90 14.26 24.97
N VAL A 232 -22.36 14.94 23.95
CA VAL A 232 -22.24 16.41 23.93
C VAL A 232 -23.60 17.08 23.99
N LYS A 233 -24.61 16.61 23.27
CA LYS A 233 -25.98 17.13 23.35
C LYS A 233 -26.51 17.04 24.79
N LYS A 234 -26.32 15.89 25.45
CA LYS A 234 -26.81 15.70 26.81
C LYS A 234 -26.07 16.60 27.81
N LEU A 235 -24.75 16.71 27.71
CA LEU A 235 -23.95 17.61 28.56
C LEU A 235 -24.42 19.07 28.44
N ASN A 236 -24.68 19.53 27.20
CA ASN A 236 -25.21 20.86 26.95
C ASN A 236 -26.60 21.07 27.60
N THR A 237 -27.50 20.07 27.56
CA THR A 237 -28.82 20.18 28.21
C THR A 237 -28.74 20.24 29.72
N GLU A 238 -27.70 19.67 30.33
CA GLU A 238 -27.43 19.71 31.78
C GLU A 238 -26.54 20.92 32.18
N GLY A 239 -26.19 21.77 31.22
CA GLY A 239 -25.38 22.98 31.48
C GLY A 239 -23.89 22.70 31.76
N ILE A 240 -23.40 21.52 31.40
CA ILE A 240 -22.00 21.15 31.58
C ILE A 240 -21.17 21.61 30.39
N GLU A 241 -20.19 22.45 30.68
CA GLU A 241 -19.23 22.92 29.68
C GLU A 241 -18.09 21.92 29.48
N TYR A 242 -17.77 21.65 28.23
CA TYR A 242 -16.66 20.81 27.81
C TYR A 242 -15.66 21.64 26.97
N LEU A 243 -14.40 21.23 26.98
CA LEU A 243 -13.37 21.93 26.25
C LEU A 243 -13.32 21.47 24.79
N ASN A 244 -13.35 22.42 23.86
CA ASN A 244 -13.12 22.11 22.44
C ASN A 244 -11.61 22.06 22.18
N LEU A 245 -11.02 20.84 22.15
CA LEU A 245 -9.58 20.59 22.01
C LEU A 245 -8.95 21.12 20.71
N VAL A 246 -9.74 21.69 19.79
CA VAL A 246 -9.23 22.24 18.52
C VAL A 246 -8.22 23.38 18.75
N PHE A 247 -8.24 24.03 19.91
CA PHE A 247 -7.37 25.17 20.22
C PHE A 247 -6.08 24.83 20.98
N ILE A 248 -5.84 23.58 21.35
CA ILE A 248 -4.70 23.20 22.22
C ILE A 248 -3.55 22.51 21.48
N LYS A 249 -3.72 22.08 20.23
CA LYS A 249 -2.60 21.60 19.42
C LYS A 249 -1.91 22.78 18.71
N LYS A 250 -0.99 23.42 19.44
CA LYS A 250 0.11 24.17 18.85
C LYS A 250 1.37 23.34 18.92
#